data_dc392d5908101114d2526328c26034f1
#
_entry.id   dc392d5908101114d2526328c26034f1
#
_cell.length_a   1.000
_cell.length_b   1.000
_cell.length_c   1.000
_cell.angle_alpha   90.00
_cell.angle_beta   90.00
_cell.angle_gamma   90.00
#
_symmetry.space_group_name_H-M   'P 1'
#
loop_
_entity.id
_entity.type
_entity.pdbx_description
1 polymer ?
#
loop_
_entity_poly.entity_id
_entity_poly.type
_entity_poly.pdbx_seq_one_letter_code
_entity_poly.pdbx_strand_id
1 'polypeptide(L)'
;MKREHFGRPQDLTATQPISHDVLKEKYLKPGESGLEDVYRRVARALASVELPDERDKHEALFLENLHAGAIGAGRIMSAAGTAIQATLINCFVQPVGDCIQGFDDGGYPGIYEALREAAETMRRGGGVGYDFSRIRPRNAEVKGTSSMASGPCSYINVFDQSCSTVESAGSRRGAQMGVLRIDHPDVQEFITAKRTPGRWNNFNVSVGMSDAFMQALNDDQPWELVHKAKPGAALIAQGAFQRADGLWVYQTVAAREMWDTVMRSAYDFAEPGILFLDHINQDNNLRYCEAIAATNPCVTADTRLATQHGLVPIGWLQANGAALECTVDRRALGEDRRGTVTRAAVPAFLSA
;
A
#
# COMPACT_ATOMS: atom_id res chain seq x y z
N MET A 1 -39.80 19.27 -10.73
CA MET A 1 -39.34 19.03 -9.36
C MET A 1 -38.47 20.24 -8.98
N LYS A 2 -38.92 21.06 -8.03
CA LYS A 2 -38.13 22.19 -7.51
C LYS A 2 -36.99 21.60 -6.69
N ARG A 3 -35.73 21.91 -7.06
CA ARG A 3 -34.57 21.62 -6.21
C ARG A 3 -34.71 22.46 -4.94
N GLU A 4 -34.97 21.83 -3.82
CA GLU A 4 -34.84 22.47 -2.52
C GLU A 4 -33.35 22.85 -2.34
N HIS A 5 -33.09 24.14 -2.17
CA HIS A 5 -31.78 24.62 -1.76
C HIS A 5 -31.54 24.10 -0.34
N PHE A 6 -30.74 23.05 -0.22
CA PHE A 6 -30.08 22.78 1.04
C PHE A 6 -29.24 24.03 1.37
N GLY A 7 -29.54 24.62 2.53
CA GLY A 7 -28.81 25.77 3.02
C GLY A 7 -27.29 25.50 2.99
N ARG A 8 -26.50 26.53 2.66
CA ARG A 8 -25.03 26.43 2.64
C ARG A 8 -24.58 25.71 3.89
N PRO A 9 -23.73 24.65 3.76
CA PRO A 9 -23.09 24.06 4.94
C PRO A 9 -22.37 25.21 5.65
N GLN A 10 -22.75 25.49 6.90
CA GLN A 10 -21.98 26.38 7.74
C GLN A 10 -20.52 25.88 7.70
N ASP A 11 -19.60 26.79 7.61
CA ASP A 11 -18.17 26.62 7.52
C ASP A 11 -17.65 25.47 8.42
N LEU A 12 -17.70 24.24 7.93
CA LEU A 12 -17.34 23.03 8.69
C LEU A 12 -15.83 22.97 9.00
N THR A 13 -15.05 23.86 8.37
CA THR A 13 -13.59 23.90 8.49
C THR A 13 -13.08 24.91 9.52
N ALA A 14 -13.93 25.79 10.03
CA ALA A 14 -13.52 26.96 10.83
C ALA A 14 -13.55 26.76 12.35
N THR A 15 -13.90 25.58 12.86
CA THR A 15 -14.23 25.43 14.29
C THR A 15 -13.06 25.00 15.19
N GLN A 16 -11.92 24.59 14.62
CA GLN A 16 -10.79 24.13 15.43
C GLN A 16 -9.51 24.96 15.15
N PRO A 17 -8.82 25.47 16.18
CA PRO A 17 -7.55 26.18 16.02
C PRO A 17 -6.52 25.42 15.18
N ILE A 18 -6.41 24.11 15.39
CA ILE A 18 -5.50 23.24 14.65
C ILE A 18 -5.76 23.26 13.13
N SER A 19 -7.01 23.41 12.70
CA SER A 19 -7.35 23.48 11.27
C SER A 19 -6.77 24.74 10.62
N HIS A 20 -6.78 25.87 11.32
CA HIS A 20 -6.16 27.11 10.86
C HIS A 20 -4.63 26.99 10.79
N ASP A 21 -4.01 26.36 11.78
CA ASP A 21 -2.55 26.17 11.81
C ASP A 21 -2.11 25.25 10.67
N VAL A 22 -2.81 24.14 10.46
CA VAL A 22 -2.53 23.21 9.35
C VAL A 22 -2.78 23.85 7.99
N LEU A 23 -3.88 24.62 7.83
CA LEU A 23 -4.16 25.35 6.60
C LEU A 23 -3.00 26.30 6.28
N LYS A 24 -2.57 27.09 7.25
CA LYS A 24 -1.50 28.08 7.11
C LYS A 24 -0.15 27.42 6.83
N GLU A 25 0.18 26.35 7.52
CA GLU A 25 1.49 25.69 7.41
C GLU A 25 1.64 24.88 6.13
N LYS A 26 0.57 24.17 5.71
CA LYS A 26 0.68 23.12 4.66
C LYS A 26 -0.02 23.48 3.35
N TYR A 27 -1.09 24.24 3.39
CA TYR A 27 -1.96 24.44 2.23
C TYR A 27 -1.85 25.82 1.59
N LEU A 28 -1.74 26.89 2.37
CA LEU A 28 -1.57 28.23 1.83
C LEU A 28 -0.25 28.38 1.08
N LYS A 29 -0.29 29.11 -0.02
CA LYS A 29 0.88 29.47 -0.83
C LYS A 29 1.14 30.99 -0.71
N PRO A 30 2.33 31.46 -1.07
CA PRO A 30 2.61 32.90 -1.09
C PRO A 30 1.52 33.69 -1.86
N GLY A 31 0.91 34.64 -1.19
CA GLY A 31 -0.18 35.45 -1.72
C GLY A 31 -1.59 34.94 -1.44
N GLU A 32 -1.73 33.78 -0.83
CA GLU A 32 -3.02 33.23 -0.36
C GLU A 32 -3.26 33.63 1.10
N SER A 33 -4.50 33.97 1.43
CA SER A 33 -4.92 34.47 2.75
C SER A 33 -5.85 33.48 3.50
N GLY A 34 -6.49 32.55 2.79
CA GLY A 34 -7.46 31.66 3.38
C GLY A 34 -7.90 30.52 2.46
N LEU A 35 -8.87 29.75 2.95
CA LEU A 35 -9.37 28.56 2.28
C LEU A 35 -9.96 28.86 0.90
N GLU A 36 -10.60 30.01 0.74
CA GLU A 36 -11.18 30.45 -0.53
C GLU A 36 -10.11 30.60 -1.64
N ASP A 37 -8.93 31.10 -1.31
CA ASP A 37 -7.83 31.22 -2.27
C ASP A 37 -7.32 29.84 -2.69
N VAL A 38 -7.25 28.90 -1.75
CA VAL A 38 -6.90 27.49 -2.03
C VAL A 38 -7.92 26.87 -2.97
N TYR A 39 -9.22 27.06 -2.71
CA TYR A 39 -10.29 26.52 -3.55
C TYR A 39 -10.22 27.06 -4.97
N ARG A 40 -10.04 28.37 -5.14
CA ARG A 40 -9.90 29.00 -6.47
C ARG A 40 -8.67 28.50 -7.22
N ARG A 41 -7.53 28.41 -6.55
CA ARG A 41 -6.30 27.85 -7.16
C ARG A 41 -6.52 26.41 -7.64
N VAL A 42 -7.10 25.56 -6.80
CA VAL A 42 -7.35 24.15 -7.11
C VAL A 42 -8.36 24.02 -8.25
N ALA A 43 -9.50 24.71 -8.18
CA ALA A 43 -10.53 24.68 -9.23
C ALA A 43 -9.96 25.08 -10.60
N ARG A 44 -9.21 26.17 -10.65
CA ARG A 44 -8.53 26.64 -11.87
C ARG A 44 -7.52 25.64 -12.39
N ALA A 45 -6.71 25.03 -11.50
CA ALA A 45 -5.71 24.05 -11.90
C ALA A 45 -6.34 22.80 -12.50
N LEU A 46 -7.42 22.31 -11.89
CA LEU A 46 -8.13 21.14 -12.39
C LEU A 46 -8.82 21.44 -13.73
N ALA A 47 -9.42 22.60 -13.89
CA ALA A 47 -10.05 23.03 -15.14
C ALA A 47 -9.05 23.26 -16.29
N SER A 48 -7.77 23.43 -16.00
CA SER A 48 -6.75 23.76 -17.01
C SER A 48 -6.55 22.64 -18.06
N VAL A 49 -6.94 21.41 -17.76
CA VAL A 49 -6.86 20.25 -18.69
C VAL A 49 -8.06 20.13 -19.61
N GLU A 50 -9.14 20.87 -19.34
CA GLU A 50 -10.34 20.89 -20.16
C GLU A 50 -10.12 21.66 -21.47
N LEU A 51 -11.04 21.49 -22.41
CA LEU A 51 -11.03 22.27 -23.66
C LEU A 51 -11.06 23.78 -23.36
N PRO A 52 -10.29 24.60 -24.09
CA PRO A 52 -10.13 26.01 -23.78
C PRO A 52 -11.43 26.80 -23.60
N ASP A 53 -12.45 26.48 -24.39
CA ASP A 53 -13.79 27.08 -24.37
C ASP A 53 -14.69 26.58 -23.23
N GLU A 54 -14.32 25.47 -22.58
CA GLU A 54 -15.06 24.91 -21.45
C GLU A 54 -14.40 25.17 -20.09
N ARG A 55 -13.18 25.71 -20.04
CA ARG A 55 -12.40 25.88 -18.80
C ARG A 55 -13.13 26.72 -17.75
N ASP A 56 -13.68 27.84 -18.13
CA ASP A 56 -14.38 28.74 -17.19
C ASP A 56 -15.60 28.05 -16.58
N LYS A 57 -16.33 27.30 -17.37
CA LYS A 57 -17.48 26.50 -16.92
C LYS A 57 -17.03 25.42 -15.92
N HIS A 58 -15.95 24.68 -16.21
CA HIS A 58 -15.45 23.64 -15.34
C HIS A 58 -14.79 24.23 -14.06
N GLU A 59 -14.08 25.37 -14.16
CA GLU A 59 -13.57 26.09 -12.98
C GLU A 59 -14.71 26.44 -12.02
N ALA A 60 -15.82 26.98 -12.55
CA ALA A 60 -16.99 27.34 -11.74
C ALA A 60 -17.63 26.10 -11.10
N LEU A 61 -17.77 24.99 -11.83
CA LEU A 61 -18.32 23.72 -11.29
C LEU A 61 -17.42 23.10 -10.21
N PHE A 62 -16.12 23.07 -10.42
CA PHE A 62 -15.18 22.57 -9.41
C PHE A 62 -15.20 23.44 -8.15
N LEU A 63 -15.28 24.77 -8.31
CA LEU A 63 -15.38 25.68 -7.16
C LEU A 63 -16.69 25.48 -6.40
N GLU A 64 -17.81 25.34 -7.08
CA GLU A 64 -19.12 25.02 -6.48
C GLU A 64 -19.06 23.70 -5.69
N ASN A 65 -18.45 22.66 -6.27
CA ASN A 65 -18.28 21.37 -5.61
C ASN A 65 -17.42 21.46 -4.35
N LEU A 66 -16.32 22.22 -4.38
CA LEU A 66 -15.48 22.46 -3.20
C LEU A 66 -16.24 23.17 -2.09
N HIS A 67 -17.04 24.20 -2.44
CA HIS A 67 -17.93 24.88 -1.48
C HIS A 67 -19.04 23.98 -0.94
N ALA A 68 -19.49 23.01 -1.72
CA ALA A 68 -20.47 22.01 -1.28
C ALA A 68 -19.85 20.91 -0.39
N GLY A 69 -18.54 20.93 -0.16
CA GLY A 69 -17.83 19.99 0.70
C GLY A 69 -17.20 18.78 -0.03
N ALA A 70 -17.22 18.76 -1.36
CA ALA A 70 -16.47 17.76 -2.15
C ALA A 70 -14.99 18.17 -2.23
N ILE A 71 -14.30 18.05 -1.10
CA ILE A 71 -12.90 18.48 -0.95
C ILE A 71 -11.99 17.38 -1.48
N GLY A 72 -11.05 17.73 -2.34
CA GLY A 72 -10.03 16.80 -2.84
C GLY A 72 -9.09 16.29 -1.76
N ALA A 73 -8.41 15.19 -2.05
CA ALA A 73 -7.36 14.67 -1.17
C ALA A 73 -6.30 15.75 -0.85
N GLY A 74 -5.69 15.66 0.32
CA GLY A 74 -4.74 16.67 0.81
C GLY A 74 -3.64 17.03 -0.19
N ARG A 75 -3.21 16.08 -1.02
CA ARG A 75 -2.23 16.32 -2.09
C ARG A 75 -2.76 17.23 -3.19
N ILE A 76 -3.99 17.05 -3.61
CA ILE A 76 -4.65 17.92 -4.59
C ILE A 76 -4.72 19.33 -4.01
N MET A 77 -5.24 19.47 -2.78
CA MET A 77 -5.41 20.77 -2.13
C MET A 77 -4.09 21.51 -1.89
N SER A 78 -3.00 20.78 -1.64
CA SER A 78 -1.69 21.37 -1.34
C SER A 78 -0.84 21.68 -2.57
N ALA A 79 -0.99 20.92 -3.66
CA ALA A 79 -0.06 20.97 -4.79
C ALA A 79 -0.68 21.41 -6.13
N ALA A 80 -2.00 21.22 -6.35
CA ALA A 80 -2.62 21.63 -7.61
C ALA A 80 -2.51 23.15 -7.82
N GLY A 81 -2.12 23.55 -9.03
CA GLY A 81 -1.91 24.96 -9.40
C GLY A 81 -0.67 25.61 -8.80
N THR A 82 0.27 24.82 -8.30
CA THR A 82 1.57 25.29 -7.79
C THR A 82 2.71 24.84 -8.70
N ALA A 83 3.90 25.42 -8.49
CA ALA A 83 5.13 25.00 -9.16
C ALA A 83 5.74 23.69 -8.58
N ILE A 84 5.14 23.13 -7.54
CA ILE A 84 5.63 21.91 -6.89
C ILE A 84 5.42 20.73 -7.82
N GLN A 85 6.49 20.02 -8.17
CA GLN A 85 6.42 18.80 -8.94
C GLN A 85 6.03 17.62 -8.03
N ALA A 86 4.75 17.53 -7.69
CA ALA A 86 4.19 16.45 -6.90
C ALA A 86 3.11 15.71 -7.70
N THR A 87 2.88 14.43 -7.35
CA THR A 87 1.73 13.71 -7.84
C THR A 87 0.46 14.26 -7.18
N LEU A 88 -0.65 14.34 -7.91
CA LEU A 88 -1.95 14.69 -7.34
C LEU A 88 -2.69 13.46 -6.82
N ILE A 89 -2.20 12.27 -7.15
CA ILE A 89 -2.65 10.97 -6.64
C ILE A 89 -1.63 10.47 -5.62
N ASN A 90 -2.10 9.87 -4.52
CA ASN A 90 -1.25 9.46 -3.42
C ASN A 90 -0.74 8.02 -3.56
N CYS A 91 -1.48 7.15 -4.24
CA CYS A 91 -1.29 5.71 -4.22
C CYS A 91 -1.11 5.17 -5.63
N PHE A 92 -0.06 4.38 -5.80
CA PHE A 92 0.29 3.73 -7.06
C PHE A 92 0.50 2.25 -6.82
N VAL A 93 0.21 1.44 -7.82
CA VAL A 93 0.56 0.03 -7.87
C VAL A 93 1.48 -0.18 -9.04
N GLN A 94 2.56 -0.93 -8.83
CA GLN A 94 3.60 -1.15 -9.81
C GLN A 94 3.94 -2.63 -9.89
N PRO A 95 3.88 -3.25 -11.09
CA PRO A 95 4.30 -4.62 -11.28
C PRO A 95 5.83 -4.73 -11.23
N VAL A 96 6.32 -5.90 -10.84
CA VAL A 96 7.74 -6.24 -10.85
C VAL A 96 7.93 -7.54 -11.64
N GLY A 97 8.66 -7.46 -12.76
CA GLY A 97 8.95 -8.60 -13.64
C GLY A 97 10.11 -9.48 -13.13
N ASP A 98 10.19 -10.69 -13.69
CA ASP A 98 11.21 -11.67 -13.32
C ASP A 98 12.51 -11.53 -14.15
N CYS A 99 13.06 -10.32 -14.17
CA CYS A 99 14.36 -10.02 -14.77
C CYS A 99 15.02 -8.85 -14.03
N ILE A 100 16.33 -8.70 -14.20
CA ILE A 100 17.09 -7.62 -13.53
C ILE A 100 16.79 -6.28 -14.19
N GLN A 101 16.88 -6.19 -15.53
CA GLN A 101 16.63 -4.99 -16.31
C GLN A 101 15.76 -5.30 -17.52
N GLY A 102 15.23 -4.27 -18.17
CA GLY A 102 14.34 -4.41 -19.32
C GLY A 102 12.96 -4.88 -18.91
N PHE A 103 12.38 -5.79 -19.69
CA PHE A 103 11.05 -6.34 -19.46
C PHE A 103 11.10 -7.87 -19.45
N ASP A 104 10.29 -8.49 -18.60
CA ASP A 104 10.15 -9.94 -18.60
C ASP A 104 9.32 -10.44 -19.80
N ASP A 105 9.22 -11.78 -19.97
CA ASP A 105 8.45 -12.41 -21.04
C ASP A 105 6.95 -12.01 -21.06
N GLY A 106 6.44 -11.48 -19.96
CA GLY A 106 5.06 -10.96 -19.81
C GLY A 106 4.95 -9.46 -20.07
N GLY A 107 6.05 -8.79 -20.45
CA GLY A 107 6.08 -7.35 -20.69
C GLY A 107 6.10 -6.50 -19.42
N TYR A 108 6.41 -7.08 -18.26
CA TYR A 108 6.52 -6.36 -16.99
C TYR A 108 7.94 -5.82 -16.78
N PRO A 109 8.06 -4.60 -16.21
CA PRO A 109 9.38 -3.97 -15.98
C PRO A 109 10.22 -4.83 -15.05
N GLY A 110 11.50 -4.98 -15.37
CA GLY A 110 12.46 -5.66 -14.54
C GLY A 110 12.62 -5.01 -13.16
N ILE A 111 13.27 -5.72 -12.25
CA ILE A 111 13.37 -5.34 -10.84
C ILE A 111 13.96 -3.93 -10.68
N TYR A 112 15.01 -3.59 -11.42
CA TYR A 112 15.66 -2.28 -11.31
C TYR A 112 14.94 -1.17 -12.10
N GLU A 113 14.20 -1.47 -13.16
CA GLU A 113 13.26 -0.52 -13.78
C GLU A 113 12.13 -0.17 -12.84
N ALA A 114 11.51 -1.19 -12.22
CA ALA A 114 10.46 -0.99 -11.22
C ALA A 114 10.97 -0.18 -10.03
N LEU A 115 12.19 -0.46 -9.55
CA LEU A 115 12.82 0.31 -8.47
C LEU A 115 13.05 1.78 -8.86
N ARG A 116 13.56 2.06 -10.06
CA ARG A 116 13.78 3.42 -10.58
C ARG A 116 12.46 4.21 -10.66
N GLU A 117 11.43 3.61 -11.23
CA GLU A 117 10.11 4.23 -11.35
C GLU A 117 9.46 4.48 -10.00
N ALA A 118 9.60 3.55 -9.07
CA ALA A 118 9.12 3.69 -7.71
C ALA A 118 9.84 4.82 -6.97
N ALA A 119 11.17 4.92 -7.10
CA ALA A 119 11.95 5.99 -6.50
C ALA A 119 11.49 7.38 -7.01
N GLU A 120 11.22 7.52 -8.31
CA GLU A 120 10.70 8.75 -8.90
C GLU A 120 9.27 9.05 -8.41
N THR A 121 8.41 8.02 -8.31
CA THR A 121 7.06 8.17 -7.77
C THR A 121 7.09 8.62 -6.31
N MET A 122 7.93 8.00 -5.49
CA MET A 122 8.11 8.38 -4.08
C MET A 122 8.70 9.77 -3.93
N ARG A 123 9.69 10.16 -4.76
CA ARG A 123 10.26 11.51 -4.78
C ARG A 123 9.19 12.58 -5.01
N ARG A 124 8.21 12.28 -5.87
CA ARG A 124 7.05 13.15 -6.11
C ARG A 124 5.96 13.01 -5.04
N GLY A 125 6.17 12.15 -4.05
CA GLY A 125 5.30 11.97 -2.88
C GLY A 125 4.22 10.92 -3.01
N GLY A 126 4.24 10.06 -4.04
CA GLY A 126 3.35 8.90 -4.15
C GLY A 126 3.82 7.74 -3.28
N GLY A 127 2.92 6.98 -2.69
CA GLY A 127 3.19 5.66 -2.13
C GLY A 127 3.08 4.59 -3.20
N VAL A 128 3.82 3.47 -3.07
CA VAL A 128 3.84 2.42 -4.08
C VAL A 128 3.58 1.05 -3.48
N GLY A 129 2.64 0.31 -4.07
CA GLY A 129 2.41 -1.11 -3.79
C GLY A 129 2.98 -1.98 -4.90
N TYR A 130 3.57 -3.12 -4.55
CA TYR A 130 4.19 -4.04 -5.49
C TYR A 130 3.65 -5.44 -5.34
N ASP A 131 3.47 -6.14 -6.47
CA ASP A 131 3.37 -7.60 -6.51
C ASP A 131 4.75 -8.19 -6.82
N PHE A 132 5.33 -8.87 -5.85
CA PHE A 132 6.61 -9.57 -5.99
C PHE A 132 6.45 -11.03 -6.42
N SER A 133 5.24 -11.52 -6.65
CA SER A 133 4.95 -12.94 -6.90
C SER A 133 5.47 -13.44 -8.25
N ARG A 134 5.82 -12.54 -9.16
CA ARG A 134 6.41 -12.90 -10.46
C ARG A 134 7.89 -13.23 -10.37
N ILE A 135 8.60 -12.69 -9.38
CA ILE A 135 10.04 -12.92 -9.20
C ILE A 135 10.26 -14.40 -8.84
N ARG A 136 11.18 -15.03 -9.57
CA ARG A 136 11.52 -16.44 -9.32
C ARG A 136 11.98 -16.68 -7.88
N PRO A 137 11.61 -17.83 -7.32
CA PRO A 137 11.95 -18.17 -5.95
C PRO A 137 13.45 -18.31 -5.72
N ARG A 138 13.84 -18.27 -4.47
CA ARG A 138 15.19 -18.66 -4.03
C ARG A 138 15.52 -20.07 -4.53
N ASN A 139 16.76 -20.26 -4.98
CA ASN A 139 17.26 -21.51 -5.54
C ASN A 139 16.58 -21.95 -6.84
N ALA A 140 15.86 -21.07 -7.54
CA ALA A 140 15.50 -21.30 -8.93
C ALA A 140 16.72 -21.13 -9.85
N GLU A 141 16.75 -21.84 -10.97
CA GLU A 141 17.79 -21.71 -11.98
C GLU A 141 17.79 -20.31 -12.61
N VAL A 142 18.96 -19.70 -12.78
CA VAL A 142 19.15 -18.47 -13.56
C VAL A 142 19.71 -18.83 -14.93
N LYS A 143 18.90 -18.62 -15.98
CA LYS A 143 19.32 -18.93 -17.36
C LYS A 143 20.58 -18.14 -17.74
N GLY A 144 21.54 -18.81 -18.40
CA GLY A 144 22.76 -18.20 -18.90
C GLY A 144 23.85 -17.94 -17.86
N THR A 145 23.59 -18.27 -16.60
CA THR A 145 24.58 -18.21 -15.51
C THR A 145 24.51 -19.52 -14.73
N SER A 146 25.59 -19.93 -14.11
CA SER A 146 25.57 -21.10 -13.20
C SER A 146 25.12 -20.73 -11.79
N SER A 147 24.41 -19.62 -11.63
CA SER A 147 23.95 -19.12 -10.33
C SER A 147 22.52 -19.50 -10.03
N MET A 148 22.17 -19.47 -8.74
CA MET A 148 20.83 -19.66 -8.24
C MET A 148 20.22 -18.31 -7.85
N ALA A 149 18.91 -18.17 -8.05
CA ALA A 149 18.17 -17.00 -7.67
C ALA A 149 18.15 -16.77 -6.14
N SER A 150 18.15 -15.53 -5.74
CA SER A 150 18.09 -15.12 -4.34
C SER A 150 16.66 -14.96 -3.80
N GLY A 151 15.67 -14.94 -4.70
CA GLY A 151 14.25 -14.83 -4.38
C GLY A 151 13.74 -13.41 -4.08
N PRO A 152 12.41 -13.21 -4.07
CA PRO A 152 11.79 -11.90 -3.90
C PRO A 152 12.15 -11.23 -2.56
N CYS A 153 12.25 -12.00 -1.46
CA CYS A 153 12.57 -11.46 -0.14
C CYS A 153 13.93 -10.73 -0.09
N SER A 154 14.89 -11.16 -0.92
CA SER A 154 16.19 -10.48 -1.06
C SER A 154 16.06 -9.15 -1.79
N TYR A 155 15.24 -9.09 -2.83
CA TYR A 155 15.02 -7.86 -3.58
C TYR A 155 14.19 -6.83 -2.79
N ILE A 156 13.23 -7.27 -1.97
CA ILE A 156 12.49 -6.37 -1.08
C ILE A 156 13.46 -5.56 -0.18
N ASN A 157 14.60 -6.13 0.25
CA ASN A 157 15.61 -5.38 1.00
C ASN A 157 16.17 -4.19 0.18
N VAL A 158 16.33 -4.35 -1.13
CA VAL A 158 16.83 -3.27 -2.02
C VAL A 158 15.79 -2.14 -2.12
N PHE A 159 14.52 -2.50 -2.31
CA PHE A 159 13.42 -1.54 -2.34
C PHE A 159 13.25 -0.82 -0.99
N ASP A 160 13.36 -1.54 0.13
CA ASP A 160 13.30 -0.97 1.49
C ASP A 160 14.41 0.05 1.71
N GLN A 161 15.65 -0.29 1.35
CA GLN A 161 16.80 0.60 1.47
C GLN A 161 16.69 1.81 0.55
N SER A 162 16.19 1.64 -0.68
CA SER A 162 15.93 2.75 -1.59
C SER A 162 14.91 3.73 -1.00
N CYS A 163 13.82 3.21 -0.43
CA CYS A 163 12.80 4.06 0.21
C CYS A 163 13.35 4.85 1.40
N SER A 164 14.25 4.25 2.19
CA SER A 164 14.84 4.93 3.34
C SER A 164 15.74 6.11 2.95
N THR A 165 16.24 6.13 1.71
CA THR A 165 17.16 7.15 1.18
C THR A 165 16.47 8.22 0.34
N VAL A 166 15.31 7.93 -0.25
CA VAL A 166 14.58 8.88 -1.08
C VAL A 166 13.70 9.78 -0.20
N GLU A 167 14.02 11.07 -0.15
CA GLU A 167 13.14 12.07 0.47
C GLU A 167 11.97 12.38 -0.46
N SER A 168 10.75 12.31 0.11
CA SER A 168 9.52 12.66 -0.62
C SER A 168 9.27 14.16 -0.61
N ALA A 169 8.76 14.71 -1.70
CA ALA A 169 8.29 16.09 -1.76
C ALA A 169 7.21 16.32 -0.70
N GLY A 170 7.46 17.30 0.21
CA GLY A 170 6.49 17.73 1.21
C GLY A 170 6.55 17.01 2.55
N SER A 171 7.74 16.67 3.06
CA SER A 171 7.99 16.16 4.43
C SER A 171 7.35 14.81 4.78
N ARG A 172 6.94 14.00 3.81
CA ARG A 172 6.43 12.65 4.03
C ARG A 172 7.51 11.63 3.68
N ARG A 173 7.72 10.62 4.52
CA ARG A 173 8.51 9.45 4.14
C ARG A 173 7.77 8.65 3.06
N GLY A 174 8.50 8.04 2.14
CA GLY A 174 7.93 7.10 1.18
C GLY A 174 7.16 6.01 1.92
N ALA A 175 6.03 5.59 1.36
CA ALA A 175 5.25 4.47 1.87
C ALA A 175 5.25 3.37 0.81
N GLN A 176 5.60 2.15 1.22
CA GLN A 176 5.63 1.00 0.33
C GLN A 176 4.80 -0.15 0.89
N MET A 177 4.23 -0.93 0.00
CA MET A 177 3.56 -2.18 0.33
C MET A 177 4.04 -3.29 -0.59
N GLY A 178 4.42 -4.43 -0.02
CA GLY A 178 4.76 -5.63 -0.75
C GLY A 178 3.67 -6.68 -0.63
N VAL A 179 3.28 -7.26 -1.75
CA VAL A 179 2.37 -8.40 -1.81
C VAL A 179 3.13 -9.62 -2.33
N LEU A 180 2.92 -10.76 -1.70
CA LEU A 180 3.35 -12.06 -2.20
C LEU A 180 2.19 -13.04 -2.12
N ARG A 181 1.95 -13.79 -3.19
CA ARG A 181 0.86 -14.77 -3.25
C ARG A 181 1.14 -15.92 -2.31
N ILE A 182 0.08 -16.48 -1.74
CA ILE A 182 0.13 -17.61 -0.79
C ILE A 182 0.70 -18.91 -1.42
N ASP A 183 0.67 -19.01 -2.74
CA ASP A 183 1.22 -20.15 -3.49
C ASP A 183 2.69 -19.96 -3.91
N HIS A 184 3.31 -18.82 -3.60
CA HIS A 184 4.71 -18.57 -3.95
C HIS A 184 5.67 -19.41 -3.06
N PRO A 185 6.72 -20.04 -3.61
CA PRO A 185 7.65 -20.88 -2.83
C PRO A 185 8.33 -20.17 -1.66
N ASP A 186 8.60 -18.86 -1.76
CA ASP A 186 9.25 -18.09 -0.69
C ASP A 186 8.25 -17.44 0.29
N VAL A 187 6.96 -17.79 0.23
CA VAL A 187 5.93 -17.14 1.04
C VAL A 187 6.13 -17.33 2.55
N GLN A 188 6.68 -18.47 2.99
CA GLN A 188 6.97 -18.69 4.41
C GLN A 188 8.04 -17.72 4.95
N GLU A 189 9.09 -17.47 4.17
CA GLU A 189 10.08 -16.44 4.52
C GLU A 189 9.45 -15.05 4.55
N PHE A 190 8.60 -14.74 3.56
CA PHE A 190 7.91 -13.47 3.49
C PHE A 190 6.99 -13.22 4.70
N ILE A 191 6.17 -14.20 5.11
CA ILE A 191 5.27 -14.12 6.27
C ILE A 191 6.04 -13.85 7.56
N THR A 192 7.22 -14.45 7.69
CA THR A 192 7.99 -14.39 8.93
C THR A 192 9.08 -13.30 8.92
N ALA A 193 9.26 -12.60 7.81
CA ALA A 193 10.36 -11.67 7.61
C ALA A 193 10.44 -10.58 8.69
N LYS A 194 9.30 -10.02 9.06
CA LYS A 194 9.21 -8.94 10.05
C LYS A 194 9.32 -9.38 11.51
N ARG A 195 9.46 -10.66 11.76
CA ARG A 195 9.86 -11.17 13.09
C ARG A 195 11.31 -10.80 13.40
N THR A 196 12.12 -10.50 12.38
CA THR A 196 13.47 -9.98 12.55
C THR A 196 13.41 -8.47 12.74
N PRO A 197 13.80 -7.92 13.92
CA PRO A 197 13.78 -6.49 14.16
C PRO A 197 14.60 -5.73 13.12
N GLY A 198 14.02 -4.63 12.60
CA GLY A 198 14.69 -3.78 11.60
C GLY A 198 14.55 -4.24 10.17
N ARG A 199 14.00 -5.43 9.89
CA ARG A 199 13.76 -5.89 8.52
C ARG A 199 12.52 -5.23 7.94
N TRP A 200 12.66 -4.60 6.75
CA TRP A 200 11.60 -3.97 5.96
C TRP A 200 10.79 -2.90 6.71
N ASN A 201 11.49 -2.01 7.40
CA ASN A 201 10.85 -0.94 8.19
C ASN A 201 10.05 0.07 7.36
N ASN A 202 10.34 0.18 6.07
CA ASN A 202 9.64 1.09 5.15
C ASN A 202 8.59 0.37 4.29
N PHE A 203 8.32 -0.91 4.57
CA PHE A 203 7.31 -1.72 3.91
C PHE A 203 6.20 -2.11 4.87
N ASN A 204 4.95 -2.02 4.41
CA ASN A 204 3.89 -2.90 4.86
C ASN A 204 3.88 -4.16 3.98
N VAL A 205 3.56 -5.31 4.54
CA VAL A 205 3.53 -6.57 3.80
C VAL A 205 2.18 -7.25 3.93
N SER A 206 1.70 -7.80 2.83
CA SER A 206 0.44 -8.56 2.80
C SER A 206 0.56 -9.82 1.96
N VAL A 207 -0.11 -10.87 2.37
CA VAL A 207 -0.21 -12.11 1.61
C VAL A 207 -1.46 -12.07 0.74
N GLY A 208 -1.28 -12.33 -0.56
CA GLY A 208 -2.38 -12.46 -1.52
C GLY A 208 -3.00 -13.87 -1.42
N MET A 209 -4.19 -13.96 -0.83
CA MET A 209 -4.96 -15.20 -0.72
C MET A 209 -5.79 -15.44 -1.96
N SER A 210 -5.85 -16.71 -2.40
CA SER A 210 -6.78 -17.17 -3.43
C SER A 210 -7.96 -17.94 -2.81
N ASP A 211 -9.08 -17.98 -3.52
CA ASP A 211 -10.23 -18.79 -3.14
C ASP A 211 -9.86 -20.28 -3.07
N ALA A 212 -8.97 -20.72 -3.97
CA ALA A 212 -8.46 -22.09 -3.96
C ALA A 212 -7.70 -22.44 -2.66
N PHE A 213 -6.90 -21.50 -2.13
CA PHE A 213 -6.24 -21.69 -0.84
C PHE A 213 -7.26 -21.76 0.30
N MET A 214 -8.26 -20.90 0.31
CA MET A 214 -9.30 -20.90 1.33
C MET A 214 -10.12 -22.18 1.29
N GLN A 215 -10.38 -22.72 0.10
CA GLN A 215 -11.02 -24.03 -0.05
C GLN A 215 -10.13 -25.17 0.50
N ALA A 216 -8.84 -25.19 0.13
CA ALA A 216 -7.89 -26.18 0.65
C ALA A 216 -7.78 -26.13 2.19
N LEU A 217 -7.81 -24.92 2.75
CA LEU A 217 -7.83 -24.69 4.20
C LEU A 217 -9.08 -25.26 4.87
N ASN A 218 -10.27 -25.02 4.27
CA ASN A 218 -11.54 -25.53 4.80
C ASN A 218 -11.63 -27.06 4.74
N ASP A 219 -11.10 -27.65 3.67
CA ASP A 219 -11.13 -29.10 3.43
C ASP A 219 -9.93 -29.84 4.05
N ASP A 220 -9.08 -29.12 4.80
CA ASP A 220 -7.85 -29.63 5.43
C ASP A 220 -6.92 -30.35 4.43
N GLN A 221 -6.79 -29.78 3.24
CA GLN A 221 -5.99 -30.34 2.14
C GLN A 221 -4.55 -29.77 2.15
N PRO A 222 -3.62 -30.51 1.50
CA PRO A 222 -2.29 -29.99 1.23
C PRO A 222 -2.35 -28.81 0.24
N TRP A 223 -1.37 -27.91 0.35
CA TRP A 223 -1.21 -26.75 -0.51
C TRP A 223 0.14 -26.76 -1.21
N GLU A 224 0.14 -26.63 -2.53
CA GLU A 224 1.35 -26.63 -3.34
C GLU A 224 1.91 -25.19 -3.49
N LEU A 225 3.20 -25.04 -3.22
CA LEU A 225 3.95 -23.81 -3.47
C LEU A 225 4.56 -23.90 -4.86
N VAL A 226 4.11 -23.03 -5.77
CA VAL A 226 4.36 -23.18 -7.21
C VAL A 226 4.97 -21.92 -7.85
N HIS A 227 5.78 -22.14 -8.89
CA HIS A 227 6.27 -21.05 -9.74
C HIS A 227 6.61 -21.57 -11.15
N LYS A 228 6.62 -20.64 -12.15
CA LYS A 228 7.01 -20.95 -13.53
C LYS A 228 8.51 -21.25 -13.70
N ALA A 229 9.36 -20.67 -12.85
CA ALA A 229 10.80 -20.90 -12.92
C ALA A 229 11.16 -22.30 -12.47
N LYS A 230 12.11 -22.91 -13.18
CA LYS A 230 12.62 -24.25 -12.84
C LYS A 230 13.44 -24.19 -11.55
N PRO A 231 13.18 -25.07 -10.57
CA PRO A 231 14.02 -25.19 -9.38
C PRO A 231 15.40 -25.73 -9.72
N GLY A 232 16.40 -25.38 -8.92
CA GLY A 232 17.73 -25.95 -9.03
C GLY A 232 17.78 -27.45 -8.76
N ALA A 233 18.83 -28.11 -9.22
CA ALA A 233 18.97 -29.57 -9.12
C ALA A 233 18.81 -30.12 -7.69
N ALA A 234 19.25 -29.39 -6.68
CA ALA A 234 19.10 -29.80 -5.28
C ALA A 234 17.63 -29.90 -4.85
N LEU A 235 16.78 -28.94 -5.25
CA LEU A 235 15.34 -28.97 -4.95
C LEU A 235 14.63 -30.10 -5.74
N ILE A 236 15.04 -30.33 -6.98
CA ILE A 236 14.51 -31.46 -7.78
C ILE A 236 14.86 -32.78 -7.09
N ALA A 237 16.08 -32.94 -6.59
CA ALA A 237 16.49 -34.14 -5.84
C ALA A 237 15.74 -34.29 -4.52
N GLN A 238 15.19 -33.19 -3.96
CA GLN A 238 14.34 -33.19 -2.77
C GLN A 238 12.86 -33.43 -3.07
N GLY A 239 12.49 -33.60 -4.33
CA GLY A 239 11.13 -33.95 -4.72
C GLY A 239 10.34 -32.81 -5.43
N ALA A 240 10.98 -31.72 -5.80
CA ALA A 240 10.33 -30.73 -6.65
C ALA A 240 10.05 -31.33 -8.03
N PHE A 241 8.85 -31.09 -8.59
CA PHE A 241 8.41 -31.65 -9.85
C PHE A 241 7.62 -30.63 -10.68
N GLN A 242 7.50 -30.90 -11.97
CA GLN A 242 6.72 -30.07 -12.88
C GLN A 242 5.32 -30.64 -13.05
N ARG A 243 4.30 -29.80 -12.89
CA ARG A 243 2.90 -30.12 -13.14
C ARG A 243 2.58 -30.10 -14.64
N ALA A 244 1.44 -30.66 -15.01
CA ALA A 244 0.96 -30.69 -16.40
C ALA A 244 0.66 -29.30 -16.98
N ASP A 245 0.36 -28.29 -16.13
CA ASP A 245 0.16 -26.90 -16.51
C ASP A 245 1.48 -26.11 -16.73
N GLY A 246 2.63 -26.80 -16.57
CA GLY A 246 3.96 -26.22 -16.75
C GLY A 246 4.54 -25.54 -15.52
N LEU A 247 3.78 -25.37 -14.44
CA LEU A 247 4.29 -24.84 -13.18
C LEU A 247 5.12 -25.91 -12.45
N TRP A 248 6.12 -25.43 -11.73
CA TRP A 248 6.94 -26.27 -10.86
C TRP A 248 6.41 -26.19 -9.43
N VAL A 249 6.16 -27.34 -8.83
CA VAL A 249 5.91 -27.49 -7.40
C VAL A 249 7.26 -27.57 -6.70
N TYR A 250 7.55 -26.57 -5.87
CA TYR A 250 8.77 -26.50 -5.07
C TYR A 250 8.62 -27.27 -3.76
N GLN A 251 7.44 -27.19 -3.17
CA GLN A 251 7.11 -27.81 -1.91
C GLN A 251 5.59 -27.97 -1.79
N THR A 252 5.16 -28.99 -1.06
CA THR A 252 3.78 -29.15 -0.61
C THR A 252 3.74 -29.00 0.90
N VAL A 253 2.82 -28.20 1.40
CA VAL A 253 2.64 -27.89 2.84
C VAL A 253 1.20 -28.14 3.26
N ALA A 254 0.92 -28.29 4.56
CA ALA A 254 -0.45 -28.29 5.05
C ALA A 254 -1.04 -26.87 4.99
N ALA A 255 -2.20 -26.70 4.34
CA ALA A 255 -2.86 -25.40 4.25
C ALA A 255 -3.13 -24.81 5.65
N ARG A 256 -3.51 -25.65 6.63
CA ARG A 256 -3.75 -25.28 8.02
C ARG A 256 -2.51 -24.71 8.69
N GLU A 257 -1.36 -25.36 8.56
CA GLU A 257 -0.10 -24.87 9.14
C GLU A 257 0.34 -23.54 8.54
N MET A 258 0.13 -23.38 7.22
CA MET A 258 0.42 -22.11 6.54
C MET A 258 -0.48 -20.98 7.07
N TRP A 259 -1.78 -21.25 7.20
CA TRP A 259 -2.73 -20.29 7.76
C TRP A 259 -2.38 -19.90 9.20
N ASP A 260 -2.09 -20.90 10.05
CA ASP A 260 -1.70 -20.67 11.45
C ASP A 260 -0.42 -19.82 11.54
N THR A 261 0.52 -20.00 10.60
CA THR A 261 1.75 -19.20 10.52
C THR A 261 1.44 -17.75 10.18
N VAL A 262 0.53 -17.50 9.22
CA VAL A 262 0.05 -16.15 8.88
C VAL A 262 -0.63 -15.50 10.07
N MET A 263 -1.60 -16.20 10.68
CA MET A 263 -2.37 -15.69 11.83
C MET A 263 -1.48 -15.37 13.02
N ARG A 264 -0.53 -16.24 13.33
CA ARG A 264 0.43 -16.01 14.43
C ARG A 264 1.34 -14.81 14.16
N SER A 265 1.84 -14.67 12.92
CA SER A 265 2.66 -13.52 12.55
C SER A 265 1.85 -12.22 12.63
N ALA A 266 0.62 -12.21 12.08
CA ALA A 266 -0.26 -11.04 12.16
C ALA A 266 -0.61 -10.67 13.60
N TYR A 267 -0.84 -11.66 14.48
CA TYR A 267 -1.12 -11.42 15.89
C TYR A 267 0.09 -10.86 16.64
N ASP A 268 1.28 -11.43 16.42
CA ASP A 268 2.49 -11.08 17.19
C ASP A 268 3.13 -9.77 16.68
N PHE A 269 3.04 -9.46 15.39
CA PHE A 269 3.79 -8.38 14.72
C PHE A 269 2.91 -7.40 13.95
N ALA A 270 1.57 -7.54 13.97
CA ALA A 270 0.60 -6.78 13.17
C ALA A 270 0.77 -6.95 11.64
N GLU A 271 1.61 -7.85 11.19
CA GLU A 271 1.90 -8.15 9.78
C GLU A 271 2.25 -9.64 9.61
N PRO A 272 1.97 -10.25 8.45
CA PRO A 272 1.40 -9.64 7.24
C PRO A 272 -0.10 -9.35 7.35
N GLY A 273 -0.57 -8.39 6.55
CA GLY A 273 -1.99 -8.27 6.21
C GLY A 273 -2.45 -9.39 5.26
N ILE A 274 -3.75 -9.47 5.01
CA ILE A 274 -4.35 -10.43 4.07
C ILE A 274 -5.11 -9.67 3.00
N LEU A 275 -4.90 -10.04 1.73
CA LEU A 275 -5.66 -9.56 0.59
C LEU A 275 -6.34 -10.74 -0.10
N PHE A 276 -7.66 -10.76 -0.15
CA PHE A 276 -8.44 -11.76 -0.88
C PHE A 276 -8.51 -11.36 -2.36
N LEU A 277 -7.45 -11.68 -3.12
CA LEU A 277 -7.24 -11.15 -4.47
C LEU A 277 -8.35 -11.55 -5.44
N ASP A 278 -8.90 -12.75 -5.32
CA ASP A 278 -9.96 -13.21 -6.22
C ASP A 278 -11.25 -12.43 -5.96
N HIS A 279 -11.64 -12.19 -4.71
CA HIS A 279 -12.78 -11.35 -4.35
C HIS A 279 -12.58 -9.89 -4.79
N ILE A 280 -11.39 -9.32 -4.57
CA ILE A 280 -11.05 -7.97 -5.02
C ILE A 280 -11.24 -7.85 -6.53
N ASN A 281 -10.80 -8.85 -7.30
CA ASN A 281 -10.93 -8.84 -8.76
C ASN A 281 -12.36 -9.10 -9.24
N GLN A 282 -13.15 -9.91 -8.54
CA GLN A 282 -14.57 -10.12 -8.84
C GLN A 282 -15.36 -8.80 -8.73
N ASP A 283 -15.07 -8.00 -7.71
CA ASP A 283 -15.74 -6.73 -7.44
C ASP A 283 -15.08 -5.52 -8.11
N ASN A 284 -13.93 -5.70 -8.80
CA ASN A 284 -13.27 -4.62 -9.51
C ASN A 284 -14.12 -4.12 -10.68
N ASN A 285 -14.49 -2.84 -10.66
CA ASN A 285 -15.24 -2.21 -11.73
C ASN A 285 -14.49 -2.21 -13.07
N LEU A 286 -13.16 -2.32 -13.07
CA LEU A 286 -12.29 -2.38 -14.23
C LEU A 286 -11.82 -3.80 -14.59
N ARG A 287 -12.45 -4.84 -14.03
CA ARG A 287 -12.07 -6.26 -14.27
C ARG A 287 -12.05 -6.68 -15.73
N TYR A 288 -12.70 -5.91 -16.61
CA TYR A 288 -12.71 -6.17 -18.04
C TYR A 288 -11.42 -5.77 -18.78
N CYS A 289 -10.55 -4.97 -18.15
CA CYS A 289 -9.30 -4.49 -18.74
C CYS A 289 -8.08 -4.60 -17.83
N GLU A 290 -8.25 -4.87 -16.52
CA GLU A 290 -7.15 -5.02 -15.59
C GLU A 290 -7.41 -6.10 -14.53
N ALA A 291 -6.34 -6.58 -13.89
CA ALA A 291 -6.39 -7.41 -12.71
C ALA A 291 -5.56 -6.76 -11.60
N ILE A 292 -6.15 -6.63 -10.41
CA ILE A 292 -5.47 -6.10 -9.22
C ILE A 292 -4.63 -7.21 -8.62
N ALA A 293 -3.31 -7.00 -8.53
CA ALA A 293 -2.36 -7.95 -7.94
C ALA A 293 -1.71 -7.42 -6.65
N ALA A 294 -1.80 -6.13 -6.41
CA ALA A 294 -1.29 -5.46 -5.21
C ALA A 294 -2.14 -4.23 -4.87
N THR A 295 -2.01 -3.75 -3.65
CA THR A 295 -2.67 -2.54 -3.18
C THR A 295 -1.66 -1.61 -2.52
N ASN A 296 -2.04 -0.35 -2.32
CA ASN A 296 -1.31 0.56 -1.43
C ASN A 296 -1.96 0.49 -0.03
N PRO A 297 -1.18 0.60 1.08
CA PRO A 297 -1.73 0.44 2.42
C PRO A 297 -2.65 1.58 2.80
N CYS A 298 -3.94 1.26 2.99
CA CYS A 298 -4.95 2.15 3.54
C CYS A 298 -5.81 1.37 4.54
N VAL A 299 -6.36 2.06 5.54
CA VAL A 299 -7.30 1.48 6.51
C VAL A 299 -8.59 2.29 6.53
N THR A 300 -9.72 1.62 6.77
CA THR A 300 -11.02 2.27 6.93
C THR A 300 -11.16 2.90 8.31
N ALA A 301 -12.04 3.90 8.45
CA ALA A 301 -12.27 4.63 9.69
C ALA A 301 -12.80 3.74 10.84
N ASP A 302 -13.40 2.60 10.53
CA ASP A 302 -13.89 1.61 11.49
C ASP A 302 -12.81 0.59 11.91
N THR A 303 -11.63 0.61 11.32
CA THR A 303 -10.47 -0.17 11.77
C THR A 303 -10.20 0.11 13.25
N ARG A 304 -10.13 -0.93 14.06
CA ARG A 304 -10.04 -0.79 15.53
C ARG A 304 -8.60 -0.93 16.01
N LEU A 305 -8.20 -0.01 16.88
CA LEU A 305 -6.93 -0.06 17.59
C LEU A 305 -7.16 -0.51 19.06
N ALA A 306 -6.25 -1.33 19.56
CA ALA A 306 -6.24 -1.67 20.99
C ALA A 306 -5.69 -0.49 21.79
N THR A 307 -6.50 0.05 22.69
CA THR A 307 -6.17 1.19 23.53
C THR A 307 -6.46 0.89 24.99
N GLN A 308 -6.11 1.79 25.90
CA GLN A 308 -6.52 1.71 27.31
C GLN A 308 -8.05 1.65 27.51
N HIS A 309 -8.81 2.10 26.53
CA HIS A 309 -10.28 2.08 26.54
C HIS A 309 -10.87 0.88 25.77
N GLY A 310 -10.06 -0.14 25.46
CA GLY A 310 -10.44 -1.29 24.64
C GLY A 310 -10.21 -1.04 23.15
N LEU A 311 -10.96 -1.76 22.30
CA LEU A 311 -10.87 -1.66 20.85
C LEU A 311 -11.65 -0.44 20.34
N VAL A 312 -10.95 0.62 19.97
CA VAL A 312 -11.53 1.89 19.52
C VAL A 312 -11.31 2.08 18.01
N PRO A 313 -12.36 2.46 17.23
CA PRO A 313 -12.22 2.76 15.81
C PRO A 313 -11.26 3.92 15.57
N ILE A 314 -10.38 3.77 14.57
CA ILE A 314 -9.38 4.79 14.25
C ILE A 314 -10.00 6.13 13.83
N GLY A 315 -11.15 6.09 13.13
CA GLY A 315 -11.89 7.30 12.78
C GLY A 315 -12.46 8.05 13.99
N TRP A 316 -12.85 7.32 15.06
CA TRP A 316 -13.28 7.96 16.31
C TRP A 316 -12.13 8.69 16.99
N LEU A 317 -10.92 8.10 16.95
CA LEU A 317 -9.71 8.70 17.50
C LEU A 317 -9.32 9.96 16.76
N GLN A 318 -9.48 9.96 15.45
CA GLN A 318 -9.28 11.15 14.62
C GLN A 318 -10.24 12.28 15.00
N ALA A 319 -11.52 11.94 15.11
CA ALA A 319 -12.55 12.93 15.38
C ALA A 319 -12.45 13.57 16.79
N ASN A 320 -11.91 12.84 17.77
CA ASN A 320 -11.91 13.26 19.17
C ASN A 320 -10.56 13.80 19.67
N GLY A 321 -9.48 13.73 18.87
CA GLY A 321 -8.19 14.36 19.17
C GLY A 321 -7.54 13.93 20.49
N ALA A 322 -7.94 12.78 21.06
CA ALA A 322 -7.50 12.36 22.36
C ALA A 322 -6.05 11.83 22.33
N ALA A 323 -5.25 12.19 23.30
CA ALA A 323 -4.01 11.49 23.58
C ALA A 323 -4.35 10.03 23.94
N LEU A 324 -3.76 9.08 23.20
CA LEU A 324 -4.06 7.66 23.35
C LEU A 324 -2.87 6.92 23.86
N GLU A 325 -3.13 6.07 24.83
CA GLU A 325 -2.25 4.98 25.19
C GLU A 325 -2.66 3.76 24.37
N CYS A 326 -1.79 3.38 23.40
CA CYS A 326 -1.96 2.15 22.64
C CYS A 326 -1.25 1.01 23.35
N THR A 327 -1.92 -0.12 23.48
CA THR A 327 -1.28 -1.34 23.99
C THR A 327 -0.36 -1.89 22.92
N VAL A 328 0.94 -1.89 23.16
CA VAL A 328 1.95 -2.51 22.31
C VAL A 328 2.39 -3.81 22.97
N ASP A 329 2.37 -4.90 22.21
CA ASP A 329 2.95 -6.16 22.64
C ASP A 329 4.50 -6.05 22.57
N ARG A 330 5.14 -5.87 23.70
CA ARG A 330 6.60 -5.71 23.77
C ARG A 330 7.40 -6.96 23.42
N ARG A 331 6.74 -8.11 23.33
CA ARG A 331 7.39 -9.35 22.84
C ARG A 331 7.84 -9.17 21.38
N ALA A 332 7.13 -8.38 20.59
CA ALA A 332 7.52 -7.99 19.23
C ALA A 332 8.83 -7.18 19.18
N LEU A 333 9.23 -6.57 20.32
CA LEU A 333 10.47 -5.81 20.50
C LEU A 333 11.57 -6.61 21.20
N GLY A 334 11.37 -7.93 21.39
CA GLY A 334 12.31 -8.78 22.13
C GLY A 334 12.21 -8.68 23.65
N GLU A 335 11.15 -8.07 24.17
CA GLU A 335 10.89 -7.95 25.61
C GLU A 335 9.76 -8.91 26.03
N ASP A 336 9.95 -9.67 27.09
CA ASP A 336 8.97 -10.67 27.59
C ASP A 336 7.69 -10.06 28.20
N ARG A 337 7.50 -8.76 28.18
CA ARG A 337 6.40 -8.09 28.86
C ARG A 337 5.55 -7.24 27.92
N ARG A 338 4.23 -7.42 28.01
CA ARG A 338 3.25 -6.46 27.46
C ARG A 338 3.44 -5.13 28.18
N GLY A 339 3.49 -4.06 27.42
CA GLY A 339 3.58 -2.70 27.95
C GLY A 339 2.64 -1.76 27.24
N THR A 340 2.20 -0.77 27.98
CA THR A 340 1.43 0.35 27.46
C THR A 340 2.40 1.44 27.05
N VAL A 341 2.34 1.90 25.79
CA VAL A 341 3.09 3.07 25.32
C VAL A 341 2.11 4.18 25.09
N THR A 342 2.25 5.26 25.85
CA THR A 342 1.51 6.50 25.59
C THR A 342 2.10 7.15 24.34
N ARG A 343 1.32 7.20 23.28
CA ARG A 343 1.62 8.03 22.11
C ARG A 343 0.46 8.97 21.91
N ALA A 344 0.77 10.26 21.88
CA ALA A 344 -0.17 11.24 21.33
C ALA A 344 -0.55 10.80 19.91
N ALA A 345 -1.84 10.72 19.62
CA ALA A 345 -2.30 10.52 18.26
C ALA A 345 -1.75 11.67 17.42
N VAL A 346 -0.78 11.38 16.57
CA VAL A 346 -0.25 12.38 15.66
C VAL A 346 -1.23 12.46 14.50
N PRO A 347 -1.94 13.59 14.29
CA PRO A 347 -2.93 13.74 13.24
C PRO A 347 -2.41 13.41 11.82
N ALA A 348 -1.10 13.41 11.63
CA ALA A 348 -0.44 13.10 10.36
C ALA A 348 -0.64 11.64 9.88
N PHE A 349 -1.07 10.71 10.73
CA PHE A 349 -1.40 9.34 10.31
C PHE A 349 -2.82 9.18 9.78
N LEU A 350 -3.64 10.21 9.90
CA LEU A 350 -5.08 10.14 9.69
C LEU A 350 -5.55 10.94 8.46
N SER A 351 -4.64 11.55 7.72
CA SER A 351 -4.95 12.20 6.45
C SER A 351 -4.47 11.29 5.29
N ALA A 352 -5.24 10.27 4.98
CA ALA A 352 -5.22 9.69 3.66
C ALA A 352 -6.20 10.44 2.77
#